data_bce4ec768004e98c61f3396681cc1634
#
_entry.id   bce4ec768004e98c61f3396681cc1634
#
_cell.length_a   1.000
_cell.length_b   1.000
_cell.length_c   1.000
_cell.angle_alpha   90.00
_cell.angle_beta   90.00
_cell.angle_gamma   90.00
#
_symmetry.space_group_name_H-M   'P 1'
#
loop_
_entity.id
_entity.type
_entity.pdbx_description
1 polymer ?
#
loop_
_entity_poly.entity_id
_entity_poly.type
_entity_poly.pdbx_seq_one_letter_code
_entity_poly.pdbx_strand_id
1 'polypeptide(L)'
;AACYGNERAVGEAVRESGIAREELFLTSKVWIQDAGYDKTMRSFEKTLKNLGTDYLDLYLIHMPYGDYHGSWRAMEELLRAGKVKAIGVCNFLPDRLCDLILSHEVVPAVNQIELHPFCQQRKLRRIMEQYQIRPMAWAPFAEGMNDIFQHPVLSAIGAQYGKTPAQVVLRWLRQEGIIAIP
;
A
#
# COMPACT_ATOMS: atom_id res chain seq x y z
N ALA A 1 -2.56 4.43 -8.78
CA ALA A 1 -3.70 3.50 -8.69
C ALA A 1 -4.78 3.86 -9.72
N ALA A 2 -5.58 2.87 -10.13
CA ALA A 2 -6.60 3.06 -11.16
C ALA A 2 -7.56 4.23 -10.84
N CYS A 3 -7.98 4.40 -9.58
CA CYS A 3 -8.89 5.47 -9.17
C CYS A 3 -8.31 6.90 -9.27
N TYR A 4 -6.98 7.04 -9.33
CA TYR A 4 -6.35 8.37 -9.45
C TYR A 4 -6.28 8.86 -10.90
N GLY A 5 -6.59 8.02 -11.87
CA GLY A 5 -6.57 8.35 -13.30
C GLY A 5 -5.19 8.69 -13.88
N ASN A 6 -4.11 8.42 -13.13
CA ASN A 6 -2.76 8.87 -13.46
C ASN A 6 -1.79 7.77 -13.92
N GLU A 7 -2.26 6.53 -14.13
CA GLU A 7 -1.39 5.40 -14.48
C GLU A 7 -0.62 5.64 -15.78
N ARG A 8 -1.22 6.29 -16.78
CA ARG A 8 -0.54 6.64 -18.05
C ARG A 8 0.61 7.60 -17.81
N ALA A 9 0.39 8.66 -17.03
CA ALA A 9 1.44 9.63 -16.71
C ALA A 9 2.58 8.98 -15.90
N VAL A 10 2.25 8.06 -14.99
CA VAL A 10 3.28 7.26 -14.30
C VAL A 10 4.06 6.39 -15.27
N GLY A 11 3.40 5.71 -16.22
CA GLY A 11 4.05 4.92 -17.25
C GLY A 11 4.96 5.75 -18.16
N GLU A 12 4.54 6.97 -18.51
CA GLU A 12 5.37 7.93 -19.26
C GLU A 12 6.61 8.33 -18.46
N ALA A 13 6.44 8.72 -17.21
CA ALA A 13 7.54 9.08 -16.32
C ALA A 13 8.55 7.92 -16.13
N VAL A 14 8.05 6.69 -15.99
CA VAL A 14 8.92 5.49 -15.92
C VAL A 14 9.77 5.35 -17.19
N ARG A 15 9.17 5.47 -18.38
CA ARG A 15 9.92 5.37 -19.65
C ARG A 15 10.92 6.49 -19.82
N GLU A 16 10.56 7.72 -19.43
CA GLU A 16 11.41 8.91 -19.57
C GLU A 16 12.54 8.96 -18.53
N SER A 17 12.40 8.24 -17.42
CA SER A 17 13.42 8.23 -16.36
C SER A 17 14.77 7.64 -16.79
N GLY A 18 14.77 6.78 -17.81
CA GLY A 18 15.95 6.02 -18.22
C GLY A 18 16.39 4.96 -17.21
N ILE A 19 15.64 4.74 -16.12
CA ILE A 19 15.92 3.72 -15.11
C ILE A 19 15.38 2.38 -15.61
N ALA A 20 16.15 1.32 -15.48
CA ALA A 20 15.71 -0.01 -15.87
C ALA A 20 14.46 -0.43 -15.06
N ARG A 21 13.49 -1.11 -15.73
CA ARG A 21 12.20 -1.45 -15.11
C ARG A 21 12.37 -2.28 -13.82
N GLU A 22 13.35 -3.14 -13.77
CA GLU A 22 13.68 -3.99 -12.64
C GLU A 22 14.25 -3.25 -11.42
N GLU A 23 14.73 -2.04 -11.61
CA GLU A 23 15.20 -1.15 -10.53
C GLU A 23 14.08 -0.31 -9.93
N LEU A 24 12.90 -0.32 -10.57
CA LEU A 24 11.72 0.40 -10.11
C LEU A 24 10.74 -0.54 -9.42
N PHE A 25 10.17 -0.08 -8.31
CA PHE A 25 9.10 -0.79 -7.59
C PHE A 25 7.75 -0.14 -7.90
N LEU A 26 7.00 -0.74 -8.85
CA LEU A 26 5.71 -0.21 -9.27
C LEU A 26 4.56 -0.86 -8.50
N THR A 27 3.73 0.00 -7.92
CA THR A 27 2.51 -0.42 -7.20
C THR A 27 1.28 0.16 -7.87
N SER A 28 0.26 -0.66 -8.10
CA SER A 28 -1.08 -0.20 -8.42
C SER A 28 -2.13 -0.88 -7.55
N LYS A 29 -3.38 -0.44 -7.67
CA LYS A 29 -4.48 -0.90 -6.82
C LYS A 29 -5.75 -1.08 -7.64
N VAL A 30 -6.47 -2.18 -7.41
CA VAL A 30 -7.82 -2.38 -7.93
C VAL A 30 -8.81 -1.52 -7.14
N TRP A 31 -9.69 -0.82 -7.87
CA TRP A 31 -10.69 0.04 -7.26
C TRP A 31 -12.01 -0.70 -7.01
N ILE A 32 -12.86 -0.15 -6.16
CA ILE A 32 -14.11 -0.80 -5.71
C ILE A 32 -15.07 -1.17 -6.85
N GLN A 33 -15.14 -0.39 -7.93
CA GLN A 33 -15.98 -0.69 -9.09
C GLN A 33 -15.50 -1.92 -9.87
N ASP A 34 -14.22 -2.25 -9.74
CA ASP A 34 -13.57 -3.39 -10.37
C ASP A 34 -13.44 -4.59 -9.39
N ALA A 35 -14.15 -4.56 -8.25
CA ALA A 35 -14.18 -5.67 -7.32
C ALA A 35 -14.84 -6.92 -7.92
N GLY A 36 -14.27 -8.08 -7.63
CA GLY A 36 -14.66 -9.40 -8.16
C GLY A 36 -13.65 -9.94 -9.16
N TYR A 37 -13.65 -11.27 -9.35
CA TYR A 37 -12.62 -11.97 -10.09
C TYR A 37 -12.42 -11.43 -11.53
N ASP A 38 -13.46 -11.51 -12.37
CA ASP A 38 -13.34 -11.12 -13.80
C ASP A 38 -13.06 -9.63 -13.98
N LYS A 39 -13.64 -8.79 -13.11
CA LYS A 39 -13.42 -7.34 -13.16
C LYS A 39 -11.99 -7.01 -12.78
N THR A 40 -11.45 -7.64 -11.75
CA THR A 40 -10.07 -7.44 -11.30
C THR A 40 -9.08 -7.87 -12.39
N MET A 41 -9.32 -9.00 -13.07
CA MET A 41 -8.47 -9.46 -14.19
C MET A 41 -8.46 -8.41 -15.32
N ARG A 42 -9.63 -7.93 -15.75
CA ARG A 42 -9.73 -6.88 -16.78
C ARG A 42 -9.08 -5.56 -16.36
N SER A 43 -9.28 -5.17 -15.10
CA SER A 43 -8.68 -3.95 -14.53
C SER A 43 -7.16 -4.05 -14.48
N PHE A 44 -6.62 -5.21 -14.16
CA PHE A 44 -5.19 -5.48 -14.15
C PHE A 44 -4.57 -5.33 -15.55
N GLU A 45 -5.17 -5.94 -16.58
CA GLU A 45 -4.70 -5.79 -17.97
C GLU A 45 -4.70 -4.32 -18.43
N LYS A 46 -5.75 -3.58 -18.07
CA LYS A 46 -5.82 -2.14 -18.33
C LYS A 46 -4.70 -1.37 -17.61
N THR A 47 -4.42 -1.72 -16.36
CA THR A 47 -3.34 -1.13 -15.56
C THR A 47 -1.97 -1.37 -16.22
N LEU A 48 -1.67 -2.61 -16.63
CA LEU A 48 -0.42 -2.92 -17.33
C LEU A 48 -0.28 -2.10 -18.63
N LYS A 49 -1.35 -2.03 -19.42
CA LYS A 49 -1.38 -1.23 -20.64
C LYS A 49 -1.13 0.26 -20.38
N ASN A 50 -1.76 0.81 -19.33
CA ASN A 50 -1.59 2.23 -18.96
C ASN A 50 -0.18 2.52 -18.49
N LEU A 51 0.42 1.65 -17.70
CA LEU A 51 1.77 1.80 -17.17
C LEU A 51 2.85 1.45 -18.22
N GLY A 52 2.51 0.73 -19.29
CA GLY A 52 3.45 0.27 -20.30
C GLY A 52 4.46 -0.74 -19.75
N THR A 53 4.00 -1.69 -18.94
CA THR A 53 4.82 -2.72 -18.31
C THR A 53 4.14 -4.08 -18.37
N ASP A 54 4.91 -5.17 -18.28
CA ASP A 54 4.40 -6.55 -18.35
C ASP A 54 4.10 -7.14 -16.96
N TYR A 55 4.50 -6.46 -15.89
CA TYR A 55 4.30 -6.90 -14.51
C TYR A 55 4.22 -5.73 -13.53
N LEU A 56 3.66 -5.99 -12.34
CA LEU A 56 3.75 -5.10 -11.18
C LEU A 56 4.62 -5.73 -10.08
N ASP A 57 5.28 -4.90 -9.30
CA ASP A 57 5.97 -5.37 -8.09
C ASP A 57 4.98 -5.61 -6.94
N LEU A 58 3.92 -4.78 -6.87
CA LEU A 58 2.89 -4.93 -5.85
C LEU A 58 1.51 -4.54 -6.42
N TYR A 59 0.51 -5.41 -6.22
CA TYR A 59 -0.88 -5.11 -6.55
C TYR A 59 -1.76 -5.21 -5.32
N LEU A 60 -2.61 -4.21 -5.08
CA LEU A 60 -3.37 -4.08 -3.84
C LEU A 60 -4.88 -4.01 -4.09
N ILE A 61 -5.68 -4.59 -3.21
CA ILE A 61 -7.09 -4.22 -3.08
C ILE A 61 -7.15 -2.87 -2.36
N HIS A 62 -7.72 -1.84 -3.01
CA HIS A 62 -7.67 -0.47 -2.48
C HIS A 62 -8.60 -0.26 -1.29
N MET A 63 -9.76 -0.92 -1.28
CA MET A 63 -10.77 -0.82 -0.21
C MET A 63 -11.46 -2.17 0.01
N PRO A 64 -11.82 -2.51 1.25
CA PRO A 64 -12.47 -3.77 1.61
C PRO A 64 -13.97 -3.78 1.32
N TYR A 65 -14.36 -3.40 0.09
CA TYR A 65 -15.75 -3.30 -0.33
C TYR A 65 -16.05 -4.16 -1.55
N GLY A 66 -17.32 -4.56 -1.69
CA GLY A 66 -17.77 -5.44 -2.78
C GLY A 66 -17.20 -6.86 -2.66
N ASP A 67 -17.03 -7.53 -3.79
CA ASP A 67 -16.47 -8.90 -3.85
C ASP A 67 -14.93 -8.87 -3.78
N TYR A 68 -14.38 -8.46 -2.63
CA TYR A 68 -12.93 -8.46 -2.44
C TYR A 68 -12.34 -9.89 -2.38
N HIS A 69 -13.12 -10.90 -2.01
CA HIS A 69 -12.68 -12.30 -2.10
C HIS A 69 -12.50 -12.76 -3.55
N GLY A 70 -13.40 -12.37 -4.47
CA GLY A 70 -13.22 -12.60 -5.90
C GLY A 70 -11.99 -11.87 -6.43
N SER A 71 -11.78 -10.62 -6.02
CA SER A 71 -10.57 -9.88 -6.37
C SER A 71 -9.31 -10.57 -5.86
N TRP A 72 -9.33 -11.09 -4.63
CA TRP A 72 -8.18 -11.77 -4.06
C TRP A 72 -7.83 -13.05 -4.83
N ARG A 73 -8.83 -13.88 -5.19
CA ARG A 73 -8.61 -15.07 -6.04
C ARG A 73 -7.97 -14.72 -7.39
N ALA A 74 -8.42 -13.63 -8.03
CA ALA A 74 -7.79 -13.14 -9.25
C ALA A 74 -6.32 -12.73 -9.01
N MET A 75 -6.04 -12.04 -7.91
CA MET A 75 -4.68 -11.62 -7.56
C MET A 75 -3.76 -12.80 -7.22
N GLU A 76 -4.27 -13.84 -6.56
CA GLU A 76 -3.53 -15.09 -6.33
C GLU A 76 -3.15 -15.79 -7.65
N GLU A 77 -4.03 -15.77 -8.65
CA GLU A 77 -3.73 -16.29 -9.98
C GLU A 77 -2.67 -15.45 -10.70
N LEU A 78 -2.79 -14.12 -10.65
CA LEU A 78 -1.78 -13.20 -11.19
C LEU A 78 -0.40 -13.39 -10.52
N LEU A 79 -0.38 -13.66 -9.22
CA LEU A 79 0.84 -13.97 -8.48
C LEU A 79 1.46 -15.30 -8.96
N ARG A 80 0.65 -16.37 -9.08
CA ARG A 80 1.12 -17.67 -9.60
C ARG A 80 1.60 -17.58 -11.05
N ALA A 81 0.99 -16.73 -11.84
CA ALA A 81 1.40 -16.47 -13.23
C ALA A 81 2.64 -15.55 -13.35
N GLY A 82 3.19 -15.06 -12.25
CA GLY A 82 4.35 -14.14 -12.24
C GLY A 82 4.04 -12.73 -12.77
N LYS A 83 2.77 -12.38 -12.93
CA LYS A 83 2.34 -11.05 -13.39
C LYS A 83 2.43 -10.00 -12.29
N VAL A 84 2.45 -10.41 -11.04
CA VAL A 84 2.73 -9.57 -9.89
C VAL A 84 3.75 -10.28 -9.00
N LYS A 85 4.66 -9.53 -8.36
CA LYS A 85 5.66 -10.11 -7.44
C LYS A 85 5.12 -10.25 -6.03
N ALA A 86 4.17 -9.41 -5.64
CA ALA A 86 3.49 -9.46 -4.36
C ALA A 86 2.06 -8.94 -4.48
N ILE A 87 1.18 -9.45 -3.61
CA ILE A 87 -0.19 -8.99 -3.47
C ILE A 87 -0.47 -8.55 -2.04
N GLY A 88 -1.36 -7.58 -1.88
CA GLY A 88 -1.71 -7.05 -0.57
C GLY A 88 -3.04 -6.30 -0.59
N VAL A 89 -3.32 -5.63 0.50
CA VAL A 89 -4.59 -4.96 0.71
C VAL A 89 -4.38 -3.55 1.27
N CYS A 90 -5.42 -2.72 1.20
CA CYS A 90 -5.46 -1.42 1.86
C CYS A 90 -6.72 -1.30 2.71
N ASN A 91 -6.60 -0.66 3.86
CA ASN A 91 -7.72 -0.33 4.74
C ASN A 91 -8.50 -1.54 5.29
N PHE A 92 -7.89 -2.71 5.31
CA PHE A 92 -8.47 -3.89 5.94
C PHE A 92 -8.31 -3.78 7.45
N LEU A 93 -9.41 -3.58 8.15
CA LEU A 93 -9.48 -3.61 9.61
C LEU A 93 -9.41 -5.05 10.13
N PRO A 94 -9.27 -5.29 11.45
CA PRO A 94 -9.04 -6.62 12.00
C PRO A 94 -9.98 -7.71 11.52
N ASP A 95 -11.28 -7.42 11.47
CA ASP A 95 -12.32 -8.35 11.03
C ASP A 95 -12.16 -8.76 9.56
N ARG A 96 -12.00 -7.79 8.66
CA ARG A 96 -11.82 -8.03 7.22
C ARG A 96 -10.48 -8.67 6.91
N LEU A 97 -9.43 -8.30 7.65
CA LEU A 97 -8.12 -8.89 7.45
C LEU A 97 -8.10 -10.37 7.87
N CYS A 98 -8.67 -10.68 9.03
CA CYS A 98 -8.79 -12.06 9.50
C CYS A 98 -9.67 -12.90 8.57
N ASP A 99 -10.81 -12.36 8.12
CA ASP A 99 -11.70 -13.04 7.19
C ASP A 99 -10.97 -13.42 5.89
N LEU A 100 -10.20 -12.49 5.32
CA LEU A 100 -9.40 -12.75 4.12
C LEU A 100 -8.35 -13.84 4.37
N ILE A 101 -7.58 -13.73 5.45
CA ILE A 101 -6.49 -14.67 5.80
C ILE A 101 -7.04 -16.09 5.99
N LEU A 102 -8.17 -16.24 6.69
CA LEU A 102 -8.74 -17.54 7.00
C LEU A 102 -9.44 -18.19 5.79
N SER A 103 -9.77 -17.41 4.77
CA SER A 103 -10.53 -17.86 3.59
C SER A 103 -9.65 -18.15 2.37
N HIS A 104 -8.35 -17.84 2.42
CA HIS A 104 -7.44 -17.93 1.26
C HIS A 104 -6.09 -18.54 1.62
N GLU A 105 -5.40 -19.08 0.58
CA GLU A 105 -4.08 -19.70 0.76
C GLU A 105 -2.96 -18.67 0.90
N VAL A 106 -3.06 -17.55 0.18
CA VAL A 106 -2.02 -16.51 0.18
C VAL A 106 -2.37 -15.44 1.22
N VAL A 107 -1.47 -15.22 2.16
CA VAL A 107 -1.54 -14.13 3.12
C VAL A 107 -1.09 -12.82 2.45
N PRO A 108 -1.78 -11.68 2.68
CA PRO A 108 -1.33 -10.39 2.15
C PRO A 108 0.10 -10.06 2.55
N ALA A 109 0.96 -9.67 1.61
CA ALA A 109 2.33 -9.23 1.91
C ALA A 109 2.33 -7.91 2.71
N VAL A 110 1.36 -7.04 2.42
CA VAL A 110 1.19 -5.74 3.07
C VAL A 110 -0.28 -5.43 3.33
N ASN A 111 -0.54 -4.62 4.36
CA ASN A 111 -1.80 -3.89 4.51
C ASN A 111 -1.46 -2.40 4.60
N GLN A 112 -1.90 -1.62 3.60
CA GLN A 112 -1.68 -0.19 3.55
C GLN A 112 -2.82 0.53 4.27
N ILE A 113 -2.53 1.15 5.40
CA ILE A 113 -3.50 1.74 6.33
C ILE A 113 -3.10 3.17 6.69
N GLU A 114 -4.06 3.96 7.17
CA GLU A 114 -3.73 5.23 7.83
C GLU A 114 -2.85 4.93 9.04
N LEU A 115 -1.63 5.49 9.05
CA LEU A 115 -0.71 5.24 10.14
C LEU A 115 0.27 6.41 10.31
N HIS A 116 0.19 7.05 11.48
CA HIS A 116 0.99 8.21 11.88
C HIS A 116 1.00 8.31 13.42
N PRO A 117 1.75 9.23 14.05
CA PRO A 117 1.86 9.32 15.51
C PRO A 117 0.52 9.40 16.26
N PHE A 118 -0.51 10.01 15.66
CA PHE A 118 -1.85 10.15 16.25
C PHE A 118 -2.79 8.98 15.94
N CYS A 119 -2.44 8.13 14.95
CA CYS A 119 -3.20 6.94 14.54
C CYS A 119 -2.25 5.75 14.39
N GLN A 120 -1.88 5.11 15.50
CA GLN A 120 -0.83 4.09 15.53
C GLN A 120 -1.29 2.68 15.20
N GLN A 121 -2.60 2.43 15.06
CA GLN A 121 -3.19 1.15 14.67
C GLN A 121 -2.68 -0.06 15.49
N ARG A 122 -2.40 0.10 16.78
CA ARG A 122 -1.69 -0.90 17.62
C ARG A 122 -2.32 -2.30 17.61
N LYS A 123 -3.67 -2.38 17.65
CA LYS A 123 -4.38 -3.67 17.64
C LYS A 123 -4.22 -4.37 16.29
N LEU A 124 -4.44 -3.63 15.21
CA LEU A 124 -4.30 -4.15 13.85
C LEU A 124 -2.86 -4.57 13.56
N ARG A 125 -1.88 -3.77 13.95
CA ARG A 125 -0.45 -4.10 13.79
C ARG A 125 -0.04 -5.38 14.49
N ARG A 126 -0.59 -5.71 15.67
CA ARG A 126 -0.34 -6.99 16.35
C ARG A 126 -0.83 -8.19 15.53
N ILE A 127 -2.01 -8.07 14.92
CA ILE A 127 -2.52 -9.11 14.01
C ILE A 127 -1.60 -9.22 12.79
N MET A 128 -1.25 -8.10 12.19
CA MET A 128 -0.34 -8.08 11.03
C MET A 128 1.01 -8.73 11.35
N GLU A 129 1.58 -8.46 12.52
CA GLU A 129 2.82 -9.06 12.99
C GLU A 129 2.69 -10.59 13.14
N GLN A 130 1.60 -11.08 13.71
CA GLN A 130 1.31 -12.51 13.89
C GLN A 130 1.30 -13.26 12.54
N TYR A 131 0.80 -12.63 11.48
CA TYR A 131 0.70 -13.21 10.14
C TYR A 131 1.82 -12.73 9.18
N GLN A 132 2.83 -12.05 9.70
CA GLN A 132 3.97 -11.51 8.93
C GLN A 132 3.57 -10.53 7.82
N ILE A 133 2.47 -9.82 7.99
CA ILE A 133 1.98 -8.79 7.08
C ILE A 133 2.70 -7.47 7.39
N ARG A 134 3.34 -6.86 6.40
CA ARG A 134 4.01 -5.57 6.61
C ARG A 134 3.01 -4.41 6.64
N PRO A 135 3.04 -3.55 7.68
CA PRO A 135 2.29 -2.31 7.66
C PRO A 135 2.91 -1.33 6.67
N MET A 136 2.04 -0.70 5.87
CA MET A 136 2.40 0.40 4.97
C MET A 136 1.54 1.60 5.35
N ALA A 137 2.15 2.75 5.59
CA ALA A 137 1.46 3.95 6.06
C ALA A 137 1.06 4.85 4.89
N TRP A 138 -0.23 5.04 4.67
CA TRP A 138 -0.70 6.23 3.98
C TRP A 138 -0.94 7.35 5.00
N ALA A 139 -0.92 8.61 4.54
CA ALA A 139 -0.97 9.81 5.37
C ALA A 139 0.01 9.77 6.58
N PRO A 140 1.31 9.46 6.40
CA PRO A 140 2.26 9.40 7.50
C PRO A 140 2.38 10.73 8.27
N PHE A 141 1.99 11.83 7.64
CA PHE A 141 1.95 13.17 8.22
C PHE A 141 0.54 13.62 8.60
N ALA A 142 -0.40 12.68 8.84
CA ALA A 142 -1.79 12.98 9.23
C ALA A 142 -2.47 14.01 8.30
N GLU A 143 -2.14 14.01 6.99
CA GLU A 143 -2.59 15.00 5.99
C GLU A 143 -2.35 16.47 6.41
N GLY A 144 -1.32 16.71 7.22
CA GLY A 144 -0.99 18.02 7.78
C GLY A 144 -1.84 18.44 8.99
N MET A 145 -2.77 17.59 9.44
CA MET A 145 -3.63 17.89 10.59
C MET A 145 -2.88 17.80 11.93
N ASN A 146 -3.53 18.29 12.99
CA ASN A 146 -3.04 18.29 14.37
C ASN A 146 -1.67 18.97 14.54
N ASP A 147 -1.42 19.99 13.74
CA ASP A 147 -0.15 20.75 13.74
C ASP A 147 1.10 19.86 13.72
N ILE A 148 1.03 18.73 13.02
CA ILE A 148 2.06 17.68 13.05
C ILE A 148 3.46 18.22 12.73
N PHE A 149 3.57 19.20 11.83
CA PHE A 149 4.84 19.80 11.44
C PHE A 149 5.39 20.83 12.46
N GLN A 150 4.58 21.21 13.46
CA GLN A 150 4.93 22.12 14.53
C GLN A 150 4.65 21.53 15.92
N HIS A 151 4.30 20.23 15.97
CA HIS A 151 3.93 19.57 17.22
C HIS A 151 5.08 19.63 18.24
N PRO A 152 4.84 20.15 19.48
CA PRO A 152 5.91 20.45 20.43
C PRO A 152 6.84 19.26 20.74
N VAL A 153 6.27 18.07 20.91
CA VAL A 153 7.05 16.84 21.18
C VAL A 153 7.93 16.47 19.99
N LEU A 154 7.37 16.49 18.76
CA LEU A 154 8.13 16.17 17.55
C LEU A 154 9.22 17.20 17.27
N SER A 155 8.93 18.49 17.52
CA SER A 155 9.90 19.58 17.41
C SER A 155 11.03 19.46 18.43
N ALA A 156 10.70 19.14 19.69
CA ALA A 156 11.71 18.94 20.74
C ALA A 156 12.64 17.75 20.44
N ILE A 157 12.08 16.63 19.95
CA ILE A 157 12.88 15.49 19.49
C ILE A 157 13.76 15.91 18.31
N GLY A 158 13.17 16.55 17.30
CA GLY A 158 13.89 17.00 16.10
C GLY A 158 15.07 17.92 16.44
N ALA A 159 14.87 18.87 17.35
CA ALA A 159 15.91 19.81 17.77
C ALA A 159 17.17 19.13 18.32
N GLN A 160 17.02 18.01 19.04
CA GLN A 160 18.15 17.23 19.56
C GLN A 160 19.04 16.63 18.46
N TYR A 161 18.51 16.43 17.27
CA TYR A 161 19.20 15.77 16.15
C TYR A 161 19.35 16.69 14.93
N GLY A 162 18.97 17.96 15.00
CA GLY A 162 18.96 18.87 13.85
C GLY A 162 18.00 18.42 12.74
N LYS A 163 16.83 17.87 13.11
CA LYS A 163 15.83 17.31 12.19
C LYS A 163 14.48 17.99 12.33
N THR A 164 13.73 18.01 11.23
CA THR A 164 12.35 18.51 11.23
C THR A 164 11.39 17.49 11.85
N PRO A 165 10.20 17.90 12.33
CA PRO A 165 9.15 16.99 12.78
C PRO A 165 8.80 15.91 11.74
N ALA A 166 8.74 16.25 10.45
CA ALA A 166 8.50 15.28 9.38
C ALA A 166 9.59 14.20 9.33
N GLN A 167 10.86 14.57 9.45
CA GLN A 167 11.97 13.61 9.50
C GLN A 167 11.91 12.74 10.76
N VAL A 168 11.45 13.28 11.89
CA VAL A 168 11.22 12.50 13.12
C VAL A 168 10.14 11.45 12.89
N VAL A 169 9.01 11.83 12.28
CA VAL A 169 7.91 10.90 11.97
C VAL A 169 8.39 9.80 11.01
N LEU A 170 9.08 10.13 9.93
CA LEU A 170 9.60 9.12 8.99
C LEU A 170 10.61 8.17 9.67
N ARG A 171 11.45 8.71 10.56
CA ARG A 171 12.39 7.89 11.33
C ARG A 171 11.67 6.93 12.27
N TRP A 172 10.63 7.41 12.97
CA TRP A 172 9.79 6.58 13.83
C TRP A 172 9.14 5.44 13.04
N LEU A 173 8.46 5.74 11.91
CA LEU A 173 7.85 4.72 11.05
C LEU A 173 8.86 3.66 10.63
N ARG A 174 10.05 4.08 10.20
CA ARG A 174 11.12 3.16 9.80
C ARG A 174 11.61 2.28 10.96
N GLN A 175 11.75 2.84 12.17
CA GLN A 175 12.14 2.08 13.37
C GLN A 175 11.09 1.04 13.76
N GLU A 176 9.81 1.33 13.53
CA GLU A 176 8.68 0.44 13.74
C GLU A 176 8.50 -0.59 12.61
N GLY A 177 9.39 -0.64 11.62
CA GLY A 177 9.30 -1.56 10.48
C GLY A 177 8.17 -1.24 9.50
N ILE A 178 7.67 0.01 9.50
CA ILE A 178 6.54 0.47 8.69
C ILE A 178 7.07 1.08 7.38
N ILE A 179 6.48 0.70 6.26
CA ILE A 179 6.75 1.30 4.96
C ILE A 179 5.97 2.61 4.88
N ALA A 180 6.66 3.74 4.76
CA ALA A 180 6.01 5.05 4.65
C ALA A 180 5.76 5.45 3.19
N ILE A 181 4.55 5.96 2.91
CA ILE A 181 4.18 6.60 1.64
C ILE A 181 3.91 8.08 1.98
N PRO A 182 4.92 8.94 1.91
CA PRO A 182 4.80 10.35 2.26
C PRO A 182 4.06 11.16 1.20
#